data_5d206e61ca779b4be7ffb97682019ae6
#
_entry.id   5d206e61ca779b4be7ffb97682019ae6
#
_cell.length_a   1.000
_cell.length_b   1.000
_cell.length_c   1.000
_cell.angle_alpha   90.00
_cell.angle_beta   90.00
_cell.angle_gamma   90.00
#
_symmetry.space_group_name_H-M   'P 1'
#
loop_
_entity.id
_entity.type
_entity.pdbx_description
1 polymer ?
#
loop_
_entity_poly.entity_id
_entity_poly.type
_entity_poly.pdbx_seq_one_letter_code
_entity_poly.pdbx_strand_id
1 'polypeptide(L)'
;MSKFFKQLFLFSILAVVIITIVHLSFQHRMQADTNYKVASKIQTLIIGNSRPECAFNDTLIANTRNLSLVAEPYFYTYIKLRKLLASNHQIQTVLVECSDINLSEENMKKWMYES
;
A
#
# COMPACT_ATOMS: atom_id res chain seq x y z
N MET A 1 9.36 25.56 -43.69
CA MET A 1 9.43 25.81 -42.22
C MET A 1 8.07 25.76 -41.52
N SER A 2 7.01 26.36 -42.03
CA SER A 2 5.71 26.38 -41.32
C SER A 2 5.05 25.01 -41.07
N LYS A 3 5.20 24.04 -41.96
CA LYS A 3 4.66 22.68 -41.81
C LYS A 3 5.36 21.89 -40.69
N PHE A 4 6.68 22.02 -40.59
CA PHE A 4 7.48 21.39 -39.54
C PHE A 4 7.08 21.90 -38.15
N PHE A 5 6.95 23.23 -37.97
CA PHE A 5 6.53 23.80 -36.69
C PHE A 5 5.10 23.39 -36.30
N LYS A 6 4.18 23.27 -37.25
CA LYS A 6 2.83 22.77 -36.97
C LYS A 6 2.84 21.30 -36.51
N GLN A 7 3.64 20.44 -37.17
CA GLN A 7 3.77 19.04 -36.77
C GLN A 7 4.42 18.88 -35.39
N LEU A 8 5.47 19.65 -35.12
CA LEU A 8 6.13 19.66 -33.82
C LEU A 8 5.18 20.09 -32.70
N PHE A 9 4.40 21.15 -32.94
CA PHE A 9 3.41 21.65 -32.00
C PHE A 9 2.29 20.63 -31.75
N LEU A 10 1.78 19.98 -32.77
CA LEU A 10 0.77 18.94 -32.65
C LEU A 10 1.30 17.72 -31.83
N PHE A 11 2.54 17.31 -32.11
CA PHE A 11 3.20 16.23 -31.36
C PHE A 11 3.39 16.59 -29.88
N SER A 12 3.78 17.82 -29.58
CA SER A 12 3.94 18.29 -28.19
C SER A 12 2.61 18.29 -27.45
N ILE A 13 1.52 18.72 -28.06
CA ILE A 13 0.18 18.67 -27.47
C ILE A 13 -0.21 17.20 -27.17
N LEU A 14 -0.01 16.31 -28.14
CA LEU A 14 -0.33 14.90 -27.97
C LEU A 14 0.46 14.27 -26.81
N ALA A 15 1.75 14.58 -26.70
CA ALA A 15 2.60 14.12 -25.61
C ALA A 15 2.10 14.60 -24.25
N VAL A 16 1.75 15.88 -24.11
CA VAL A 16 1.20 16.44 -22.87
C VAL A 16 -0.12 15.77 -22.49
N VAL A 17 -1.01 15.52 -23.44
CA VAL A 17 -2.29 14.84 -23.20
C VAL A 17 -2.05 13.42 -22.69
N ILE A 18 -1.15 12.67 -23.31
CA ILE A 18 -0.82 11.30 -22.87
C ILE A 18 -0.25 11.30 -21.46
N ILE A 19 0.71 12.18 -21.16
CA ILE A 19 1.32 12.30 -19.83
C ILE A 19 0.25 12.63 -18.78
N THR A 20 -0.66 13.54 -19.10
CA THR A 20 -1.75 13.92 -18.19
C THR A 20 -2.70 12.77 -17.92
N ILE A 21 -3.10 12.01 -18.95
CA ILE A 21 -3.96 10.83 -18.79
C ILE A 21 -3.28 9.76 -17.92
N VAL A 22 -2.01 9.49 -18.17
CA VAL A 22 -1.23 8.51 -17.36
C VAL A 22 -1.14 8.98 -15.92
N HIS A 23 -0.86 10.24 -15.67
CA HIS A 23 -0.76 10.81 -14.33
C HIS A 23 -2.09 10.72 -13.57
N LEU A 24 -3.19 11.11 -14.19
CA LEU A 24 -4.53 11.02 -13.60
C LEU A 24 -4.95 9.58 -13.32
N SER A 25 -4.65 8.65 -14.24
CA SER A 25 -4.93 7.23 -14.05
C SER A 25 -4.12 6.64 -12.89
N PHE A 26 -2.87 7.05 -12.75
CA PHE A 26 -2.02 6.64 -11.64
C PHE A 26 -2.53 7.17 -10.30
N GLN A 27 -2.89 8.47 -10.24
CA GLN A 27 -3.47 9.06 -9.03
C GLN A 27 -4.79 8.37 -8.64
N HIS A 28 -5.66 8.10 -9.61
CA HIS A 28 -6.94 7.43 -9.34
C HIS A 28 -6.73 6.02 -8.77
N ARG A 29 -5.76 5.25 -9.28
CA ARG A 29 -5.40 3.94 -8.72
C ARG A 29 -4.81 4.04 -7.32
N MET A 30 -3.90 5.00 -7.10
CA MET A 30 -3.31 5.23 -5.77
C MET A 30 -4.36 5.63 -4.73
N GLN A 31 -5.40 6.37 -5.11
CA GLN A 31 -6.50 6.74 -4.21
C GLN A 31 -7.49 5.58 -3.98
N ALA A 32 -7.74 4.75 -4.99
CA ALA A 32 -8.62 3.59 -4.86
C ALA A 32 -8.04 2.52 -3.91
N ASP A 33 -6.72 2.34 -3.90
CA ASP A 33 -6.02 1.42 -3.00
C ASP A 33 -5.94 1.94 -1.53
N THR A 34 -6.33 3.20 -1.28
CA THR A 34 -6.25 3.81 0.05
C THR A 34 -7.54 3.70 0.87
N ASN A 35 -8.47 2.83 0.51
CA ASN A 35 -9.63 2.61 1.35
C ASN A 35 -9.30 1.71 2.55
N TYR A 36 -8.62 2.30 3.54
CA TYR A 36 -8.27 1.63 4.80
C TYR A 36 -9.48 1.35 5.73
N LYS A 37 -10.70 1.46 5.21
CA LYS A 37 -11.89 1.11 5.97
C LYS A 37 -12.13 -0.39 5.92
N VAL A 38 -12.19 -1.02 7.08
CA VAL A 38 -12.63 -2.40 7.24
C VAL A 38 -14.09 -2.44 7.70
N ALA A 39 -14.76 -3.58 7.50
CA ALA A 39 -16.15 -3.73 7.92
C ALA A 39 -16.31 -3.44 9.42
N SER A 40 -17.41 -2.79 9.81
CA SER A 40 -17.65 -2.35 11.19
C SER A 40 -17.66 -3.49 12.22
N LYS A 41 -17.92 -4.71 11.79
CA LYS A 41 -17.85 -5.92 12.62
C LYS A 41 -16.42 -6.35 12.99
N ILE A 42 -15.41 -5.89 12.27
CA ILE A 42 -14.02 -6.29 12.50
C ILE A 42 -13.46 -5.52 13.69
N GLN A 43 -12.97 -6.25 14.68
CA GLN A 43 -12.38 -5.73 15.91
C GLN A 43 -10.92 -6.12 16.08
N THR A 44 -10.48 -7.14 15.35
CA THR A 44 -9.11 -7.65 15.41
C THR A 44 -8.46 -7.56 14.05
N LEU A 45 -7.25 -7.00 14.00
CA LEU A 45 -6.40 -6.99 12.81
C LEU A 45 -5.20 -7.90 13.00
N ILE A 46 -4.83 -8.63 11.96
CA ILE A 46 -3.56 -9.38 11.88
C ILE A 46 -2.73 -8.71 10.80
N ILE A 47 -1.50 -8.34 11.13
CA ILE A 47 -0.60 -7.60 10.25
C ILE A 47 0.80 -8.19 10.35
N GLY A 48 1.45 -8.37 9.21
CA GLY A 48 2.81 -8.88 9.14
C GLY A 48 3.19 -9.26 7.72
N ASN A 49 4.18 -10.09 7.61
CA ASN A 49 4.69 -10.60 6.35
C ASN A 49 3.97 -11.90 5.90
N SER A 50 4.68 -12.76 5.16
CA SER A 50 4.15 -14.04 4.65
C SER A 50 3.74 -15.04 5.72
N ARG A 51 4.33 -15.00 6.92
CA ARG A 51 4.03 -15.97 7.99
C ARG A 51 2.60 -15.84 8.48
N PRO A 52 2.15 -14.69 9.00
CA PRO A 52 0.75 -14.56 9.40
C PRO A 52 -0.21 -14.60 8.20
N GLU A 53 0.21 -14.19 7.01
CA GLU A 53 -0.61 -14.32 5.79
C GLU A 53 -1.00 -15.79 5.53
N CYS A 54 -0.04 -16.71 5.64
CA CYS A 54 -0.26 -18.13 5.42
C CYS A 54 -0.83 -18.86 6.64
N ALA A 55 -0.54 -18.39 7.85
CA ALA A 55 -0.90 -19.10 9.10
C ALA A 55 -2.33 -18.82 9.57
N PHE A 56 -2.87 -17.62 9.28
CA PHE A 56 -4.16 -17.20 9.80
C PHE A 56 -5.20 -17.05 8.70
N ASN A 57 -6.18 -17.94 8.69
CA ASN A 57 -7.36 -17.79 7.86
C ASN A 57 -8.41 -16.95 8.61
N ASP A 58 -8.55 -15.69 8.24
CA ASP A 58 -9.46 -14.73 8.88
C ASP A 58 -10.95 -15.09 8.67
N THR A 59 -11.28 -15.94 7.71
CA THR A 59 -12.66 -16.42 7.53
C THR A 59 -13.09 -17.38 8.64
N LEU A 60 -12.14 -18.01 9.33
CA LEU A 60 -12.37 -18.95 10.42
C LEU A 60 -12.35 -18.28 11.82
N ILE A 61 -11.91 -17.03 11.89
CA ILE A 61 -11.76 -16.29 13.15
C ILE A 61 -12.77 -15.16 13.19
N ALA A 62 -13.70 -15.21 14.12
CA ALA A 62 -14.76 -14.20 14.22
C ALA A 62 -14.21 -12.79 14.40
N ASN A 63 -14.80 -11.82 13.73
CA ASN A 63 -14.49 -10.38 13.83
C ASN A 63 -13.01 -10.03 13.56
N THR A 64 -12.31 -10.86 12.80
CA THR A 64 -10.89 -10.71 12.49
C THR A 64 -10.68 -10.43 11.02
N ARG A 65 -9.68 -9.62 10.70
CA ARG A 65 -9.20 -9.40 9.33
C ARG A 65 -7.69 -9.56 9.27
N ASN A 66 -7.23 -10.44 8.39
CA ASN A 66 -5.81 -10.60 8.09
C ASN A 66 -5.44 -9.68 6.92
N LEU A 67 -4.54 -8.74 7.19
CA LEU A 67 -4.02 -7.75 6.22
C LEU A 67 -2.51 -7.91 6.03
N SER A 68 -1.98 -9.07 6.37
CA SER A 68 -0.57 -9.40 6.14
C SER A 68 -0.30 -9.57 4.66
N LEU A 69 0.91 -9.21 4.21
CA LEU A 69 1.33 -9.30 2.82
C LEU A 69 2.74 -9.89 2.73
N VAL A 70 2.94 -10.77 1.75
CA VAL A 70 4.28 -11.35 1.46
C VAL A 70 5.31 -10.25 1.28
N ALA A 71 6.47 -10.44 1.91
CA ALA A 71 7.62 -9.53 1.82
C ALA A 71 7.35 -8.08 2.24
N GLU A 72 6.31 -7.80 3.03
CA GLU A 72 6.03 -6.46 3.52
C GLU A 72 7.02 -6.07 4.63
N PRO A 73 7.82 -5.00 4.45
CA PRO A 73 8.72 -4.50 5.47
C PRO A 73 7.96 -3.80 6.62
N TYR A 74 8.53 -3.82 7.83
CA TYR A 74 7.92 -3.17 9.00
C TYR A 74 7.58 -1.69 8.82
N PHE A 75 8.36 -0.97 8.03
CA PHE A 75 8.07 0.43 7.74
C PHE A 75 6.70 0.61 7.07
N TYR A 76 6.40 -0.21 6.06
CA TYR A 76 5.09 -0.17 5.38
C TYR A 76 3.98 -0.72 6.26
N THR A 77 4.25 -1.79 7.02
CA THR A 77 3.34 -2.31 8.05
C THR A 77 2.95 -1.21 9.05
N TYR A 78 3.90 -0.42 9.53
CA TYR A 78 3.64 0.69 10.44
C TYR A 78 2.78 1.80 9.82
N ILE A 79 3.11 2.23 8.59
CA ILE A 79 2.31 3.25 7.89
C ILE A 79 0.88 2.76 7.64
N LYS A 80 0.73 1.51 7.19
CA LYS A 80 -0.55 0.86 6.97
C LYS A 80 -1.35 0.80 8.27
N LEU A 81 -0.74 0.37 9.37
CA LEU A 81 -1.37 0.30 10.67
C LEU A 81 -1.87 1.66 11.16
N ARG A 82 -1.04 2.71 11.06
CA ARG A 82 -1.47 4.07 11.41
C ARG A 82 -2.72 4.51 10.67
N LYS A 83 -2.77 4.28 9.37
CA LYS A 83 -3.91 4.65 8.52
C LYS A 83 -5.15 3.81 8.85
N LEU A 84 -4.98 2.51 9.09
CA LEU A 84 -6.06 1.62 9.50
C LEU A 84 -6.67 2.05 10.82
N LEU A 85 -5.87 2.32 11.85
CA LEU A 85 -6.36 2.74 13.16
C LEU A 85 -7.04 4.14 13.11
N ALA A 86 -6.50 5.06 12.32
CA ALA A 86 -7.11 6.37 12.13
C ALA A 86 -8.50 6.31 11.45
N SER A 87 -8.74 5.29 10.62
CA SER A 87 -9.97 5.14 9.83
C SER A 87 -10.98 4.17 10.46
N ASN A 88 -10.59 3.40 11.49
CA ASN A 88 -11.39 2.30 12.05
C ASN A 88 -11.31 2.28 13.57
N HIS A 89 -12.09 3.14 14.20
CA HIS A 89 -12.14 3.27 15.69
C HIS A 89 -12.71 2.04 16.42
N GLN A 90 -13.35 1.11 15.68
CA GLN A 90 -13.87 -0.13 16.22
C GLN A 90 -12.79 -1.20 16.47
N ILE A 91 -11.56 -1.00 16.00
CA ILE A 91 -10.47 -1.95 16.21
C ILE A 91 -10.00 -1.89 17.65
N GLN A 92 -10.00 -3.05 18.31
CA GLN A 92 -9.62 -3.22 19.72
C GLN A 92 -8.30 -3.97 19.88
N THR A 93 -7.98 -4.86 18.93
CA THR A 93 -6.80 -5.73 19.01
C THR A 93 -6.04 -5.70 17.70
N VAL A 94 -4.73 -5.63 17.78
CA VAL A 94 -3.83 -5.77 16.63
C VAL A 94 -2.78 -6.82 16.97
N LEU A 95 -2.71 -7.86 16.16
CA LEU A 95 -1.65 -8.87 16.20
C LEU A 95 -0.60 -8.50 15.16
N VAL A 96 0.58 -8.15 15.63
CA VAL A 96 1.72 -7.79 14.78
C VAL A 96 2.73 -8.91 14.82
N GLU A 97 3.13 -9.40 13.67
CA GLU A 97 4.23 -10.35 13.60
C GLU A 97 5.53 -9.71 14.08
N CYS A 98 6.27 -10.44 14.90
CA CYS A 98 7.62 -10.10 15.32
C CYS A 98 8.57 -11.20 14.87
N SER A 99 9.48 -10.90 13.95
CA SER A 99 10.52 -11.83 13.50
C SER A 99 11.89 -11.19 13.54
N ASP A 100 12.89 -11.98 13.93
CA ASP A 100 14.28 -11.56 14.05
C ASP A 100 14.84 -11.06 12.72
N ILE A 101 14.39 -11.66 11.60
CA ILE A 101 14.82 -11.28 10.25
C ILE A 101 14.42 -9.83 9.92
N ASN A 102 13.25 -9.41 10.33
CA ASN A 102 12.75 -8.06 10.07
C ASN A 102 13.34 -7.01 11.03
N LEU A 103 13.87 -7.45 12.18
CA LEU A 103 14.52 -6.59 13.17
C LEU A 103 16.04 -6.47 12.96
N SER A 104 16.61 -7.24 12.02
CA SER A 104 18.05 -7.15 11.75
C SER A 104 18.42 -5.77 11.19
N GLU A 105 19.51 -5.20 11.71
CA GLU A 105 20.03 -3.90 11.31
C GLU A 105 20.35 -3.84 9.81
N GLU A 106 20.73 -4.97 9.24
CA GLU A 106 21.05 -5.12 7.82
C GLU A 106 19.83 -4.92 6.91
N ASN A 107 18.69 -5.47 7.30
CA ASN A 107 17.43 -5.26 6.57
C ASN A 107 16.87 -3.85 6.76
N MET A 108 17.04 -3.23 7.91
CA MET A 108 16.63 -1.83 8.10
C MET A 108 17.46 -0.86 7.27
N LYS A 109 18.77 -1.08 7.15
CA LYS A 109 19.66 -0.24 6.32
C LYS A 109 19.35 -0.37 4.83
N LYS A 110 19.11 -1.58 4.34
CA LYS A 110 18.82 -1.85 2.94
C LYS A 110 17.63 -1.06 2.41
N TRP A 111 16.57 -0.93 3.23
CA TRP A 111 15.35 -0.21 2.84
C TRP A 111 15.42 1.31 2.97
N MET A 112 16.38 1.85 3.73
CA MET A 112 16.55 3.29 3.90
C MET A 112 17.46 3.93 2.85
N TYR A 113 18.32 3.13 2.18
CA TYR A 113 19.38 3.68 1.32
C TYR A 113 19.38 3.16 -0.13
N GLU A 114 18.49 2.23 -0.49
CA GLU A 114 18.36 1.69 -1.85
C GLU A 114 17.11 2.20 -2.62
N SER A 115 16.58 3.34 -2.23
CA SER A 115 15.49 4.00 -2.95
C SER A 115 15.99 5.18 -3.78
#